data_c07fd159872c0e7777cb9fb9e620007e
#
_entry.id   c07fd159872c0e7777cb9fb9e620007e
#
_cell.length_a   1.000
_cell.length_b   1.000
_cell.length_c   1.000
_cell.angle_alpha   90.00
_cell.angle_beta   90.00
_cell.angle_gamma   90.00
#
_symmetry.space_group_name_H-M   'P 1'
#
loop_
_entity.id
_entity.type
_entity.pdbx_description
1 polymer ?
#
loop_
_entity_poly.entity_id
_entity_poly.type
_entity_poly.pdbx_seq_one_letter_code
_entity_poly.pdbx_strand_id
1 'polypeptide(L)'
;MPRRLIVAGALVLLTTVAHAQEVPTDEAAPVEAGGLAPADMTDQAIAASLGVAIGGRTTAGGLRVAGDYLYQLSSQDWFDGSASFVFGGGGAECFRDRSDAVLCDHGLADGYAVEVSANVRRFFAGDDRFWPFARAGLGVAVVRFADDGITGIAFPLHVGGGVRVSVAEGVAIVGQAELVLGLARFSNGPGAEPQLGLGVSAGAEFRL
;
A
#
# COMPACT_ATOMS: atom_id res chain seq x y z
N MET A 1 -30.37 20.33 27.36
CA MET A 1 -29.09 20.07 28.03
C MET A 1 -28.38 18.94 27.29
N PRO A 2 -27.36 19.20 26.51
CA PRO A 2 -26.64 18.15 25.78
C PRO A 2 -25.45 17.63 26.62
N ARG A 3 -25.44 16.35 26.88
CA ARG A 3 -24.31 15.62 27.48
C ARG A 3 -23.20 15.47 26.45
N ARG A 4 -22.07 16.13 26.66
CA ARG A 4 -20.85 15.95 25.92
C ARG A 4 -20.18 14.65 26.37
N LEU A 5 -20.09 13.67 25.49
CA LEU A 5 -19.26 12.49 25.68
C LEU A 5 -17.83 12.87 25.27
N ILE A 6 -16.94 12.95 26.26
CA ILE A 6 -15.50 13.12 26.03
C ILE A 6 -14.94 11.71 25.88
N VAL A 7 -14.56 11.35 24.64
CA VAL A 7 -13.78 10.13 24.40
C VAL A 7 -12.31 10.51 24.57
N ALA A 8 -11.76 10.15 25.72
CA ALA A 8 -10.32 10.25 25.98
C ALA A 8 -9.61 9.06 25.29
N GLY A 9 -8.97 9.31 24.16
CA GLY A 9 -8.07 8.36 23.53
C GLY A 9 -6.75 8.29 24.30
N ALA A 10 -6.51 7.19 25.00
CA ALA A 10 -5.24 6.91 25.65
C ALA A 10 -4.21 6.51 24.61
N LEU A 11 -3.28 7.41 24.31
CA LEU A 11 -2.08 7.13 23.53
C LEU A 11 -1.07 6.43 24.46
N VAL A 12 -0.95 5.11 24.36
CA VAL A 12 0.08 4.34 25.08
C VAL A 12 1.39 4.47 24.31
N LEU A 13 2.26 5.35 24.76
CA LEU A 13 3.67 5.41 24.34
C LEU A 13 4.42 4.28 25.05
N LEU A 14 4.72 3.21 24.33
CA LEU A 14 5.68 2.19 24.78
C LEU A 14 7.10 2.74 24.61
N THR A 15 7.65 3.29 25.70
CA THR A 15 9.07 3.56 25.82
C THR A 15 9.79 2.26 26.20
N THR A 16 10.38 1.58 25.23
CA THR A 16 11.34 0.50 25.50
C THR A 16 12.64 1.12 25.95
N VAL A 17 12.93 1.02 27.25
CA VAL A 17 14.25 1.31 27.81
C VAL A 17 15.18 0.19 27.35
N ALA A 18 16.08 0.51 26.41
CA ALA A 18 17.16 -0.39 26.05
C ALA A 18 18.15 -0.45 27.20
N HIS A 19 18.15 -1.55 27.97
CA HIS A 19 19.26 -1.89 28.85
C HIS A 19 20.40 -2.40 27.97
N ALA A 20 21.47 -1.65 27.91
CA ALA A 20 22.73 -2.13 27.35
C ALA A 20 23.28 -3.19 28.33
N GLN A 21 23.08 -4.45 28.00
CA GLN A 21 23.78 -5.56 28.65
C GLN A 21 25.11 -5.72 27.93
N GLU A 22 26.21 -5.48 28.64
CA GLU A 22 27.54 -5.81 28.17
C GLU A 22 27.61 -7.34 27.97
N VAL A 23 27.61 -7.76 26.72
CA VAL A 23 27.80 -9.14 26.32
C VAL A 23 29.30 -9.42 26.37
N PRO A 24 29.77 -10.46 27.08
CA PRO A 24 31.17 -10.88 27.03
C PRO A 24 31.51 -11.22 25.58
N THR A 25 32.61 -10.64 25.10
CA THR A 25 33.21 -11.00 23.81
C THR A 25 33.80 -12.39 23.85
N ASP A 26 32.96 -13.40 23.81
CA ASP A 26 33.39 -14.70 23.30
C ASP A 26 33.44 -14.58 21.77
N GLU A 27 34.62 -14.85 21.26
CA GLU A 27 34.94 -14.86 19.83
C GLU A 27 34.05 -15.92 19.15
N ALA A 28 32.80 -15.54 18.90
CA ALA A 28 31.83 -16.33 18.17
C ALA A 28 32.37 -16.47 16.75
N ALA A 29 32.63 -17.70 16.35
CA ALA A 29 32.89 -18.06 14.96
C ALA A 29 31.87 -17.32 14.07
N PRO A 30 32.30 -16.78 12.90
CA PRO A 30 31.39 -16.06 12.01
C PRO A 30 30.22 -17.00 11.73
N VAL A 31 29.07 -16.68 12.29
CA VAL A 31 27.79 -17.22 11.81
C VAL A 31 27.77 -16.79 10.36
N GLU A 32 28.03 -17.71 9.45
CA GLU A 32 27.65 -17.53 8.07
C GLU A 32 26.15 -17.25 8.10
N ALA A 33 25.82 -15.98 8.21
CA ALA A 33 24.50 -15.53 7.85
C ALA A 33 24.29 -16.08 6.44
N GLY A 34 23.34 -17.02 6.27
CA GLY A 34 23.00 -17.59 4.99
C GLY A 34 22.77 -16.41 4.04
N GLY A 35 23.86 -15.96 3.45
CA GLY A 35 23.89 -14.75 2.66
C GLY A 35 23.04 -15.05 1.44
N LEU A 36 21.99 -14.28 1.28
CA LEU A 36 21.52 -13.97 -0.07
C LEU A 36 22.79 -13.68 -0.87
N ALA A 37 23.12 -14.54 -1.84
CA ALA A 37 24.27 -14.31 -2.71
C ALA A 37 24.24 -12.85 -3.12
N PRO A 38 25.38 -12.13 -3.14
CA PRO A 38 25.38 -10.76 -3.61
C PRO A 38 24.77 -10.78 -4.99
N ALA A 39 23.49 -10.41 -5.05
CA ALA A 39 22.80 -10.30 -6.29
C ALA A 39 23.53 -9.21 -7.05
N ASP A 40 23.87 -9.47 -8.29
CA ASP A 40 24.36 -8.44 -9.18
C ASP A 40 23.37 -7.28 -9.06
N MET A 41 23.86 -6.09 -8.68
CA MET A 41 23.03 -4.90 -8.43
C MET A 41 22.31 -4.40 -9.70
N THR A 42 22.13 -5.26 -10.67
CA THR A 42 21.49 -5.03 -11.97
C THR A 42 20.20 -5.84 -12.13
N ASP A 43 19.79 -6.60 -11.13
CA ASP A 43 18.58 -7.38 -11.23
C ASP A 43 17.35 -6.50 -11.37
N GLN A 44 16.57 -6.83 -12.37
CA GLN A 44 15.33 -6.14 -12.74
C GLN A 44 14.20 -7.16 -12.86
N ALA A 45 13.00 -6.73 -12.59
CA ALA A 45 11.81 -7.52 -12.80
C ALA A 45 10.63 -6.65 -13.22
N ILE A 46 9.69 -7.26 -13.92
CA ILE A 46 8.37 -6.67 -14.18
C ILE A 46 7.31 -7.54 -13.51
N ALA A 47 6.26 -6.92 -13.03
CA ALA A 47 5.15 -7.65 -12.46
C ALA A 47 3.82 -7.11 -12.97
N ALA A 48 2.83 -8.00 -13.00
CA ALA A 48 1.45 -7.64 -13.23
C ALA A 48 0.59 -8.25 -12.14
N SER A 49 -0.34 -7.48 -11.60
CA SER A 49 -1.20 -7.92 -10.51
C SER A 49 -2.65 -7.53 -10.72
N LEU A 50 -3.53 -8.34 -10.15
CA LEU A 50 -4.96 -8.14 -10.09
C LEU A 50 -5.40 -8.23 -8.64
N GLY A 51 -6.35 -7.38 -8.25
CA GLY A 51 -6.80 -7.34 -6.87
C GLY A 51 -8.07 -6.55 -6.68
N VAL A 52 -8.34 -6.27 -5.43
CA VAL A 52 -9.46 -5.43 -5.01
C VAL A 52 -8.95 -4.30 -4.14
N ALA A 53 -9.52 -3.12 -4.35
CA ALA A 53 -9.35 -1.97 -3.49
C ALA A 53 -10.65 -1.69 -2.74
N ILE A 54 -10.53 -1.48 -1.44
CA ILE A 54 -11.64 -1.06 -0.59
C ILE A 54 -11.31 0.37 -0.19
N GLY A 55 -12.10 1.30 -0.65
CA GLY A 55 -11.89 2.71 -0.39
C GLY A 55 -12.85 3.25 0.66
N GLY A 56 -12.52 4.41 1.18
CA GLY A 56 -13.42 5.27 1.93
C GLY A 56 -14.02 6.36 1.03
N ARG A 57 -14.55 7.40 1.65
CA ARG A 57 -15.24 8.53 0.97
C ARG A 57 -14.43 9.21 -0.15
N THR A 58 -13.10 9.17 -0.07
CA THR A 58 -12.18 9.88 -0.97
C THR A 58 -11.30 8.96 -1.81
N THR A 59 -11.55 7.65 -1.74
CA THR A 59 -10.74 6.62 -2.40
C THR A 59 -11.63 5.75 -3.25
N ALA A 60 -11.35 5.64 -4.54
CA ALA A 60 -12.07 4.72 -5.41
C ALA A 60 -11.84 3.27 -4.94
N GLY A 61 -12.93 2.52 -4.83
CA GLY A 61 -12.89 1.09 -4.56
C GLY A 61 -13.25 0.26 -5.79
N GLY A 62 -13.02 -1.01 -5.75
CA GLY A 62 -13.38 -1.94 -6.82
C GLY A 62 -12.25 -2.84 -7.27
N LEU A 63 -12.30 -3.27 -8.53
CA LEU A 63 -11.25 -4.08 -9.13
C LEU A 63 -10.00 -3.22 -9.37
N ARG A 64 -8.83 -3.74 -8.98
CA ARG A 64 -7.53 -3.10 -9.22
C ARG A 64 -6.69 -3.93 -10.15
N VAL A 65 -6.12 -3.28 -11.16
CA VAL A 65 -5.08 -3.84 -12.04
C VAL A 65 -3.85 -2.99 -11.87
N ALA A 66 -2.69 -3.61 -11.70
CA ALA A 66 -1.43 -2.89 -11.59
C ALA A 66 -0.31 -3.57 -12.37
N GLY A 67 0.62 -2.74 -12.85
CA GLY A 67 1.90 -3.15 -13.41
C GLY A 67 3.02 -2.52 -12.61
N ASP A 68 4.04 -3.31 -12.29
CA ASP A 68 5.17 -2.87 -11.48
C ASP A 68 6.48 -3.11 -12.24
N TYR A 69 7.40 -2.17 -12.09
CA TYR A 69 8.78 -2.30 -12.49
C TYR A 69 9.66 -2.30 -11.25
N LEU A 70 10.45 -3.35 -11.08
CA LEU A 70 11.29 -3.55 -9.94
C LEU A 70 12.77 -3.44 -10.34
N TYR A 71 13.52 -2.72 -9.52
CA TYR A 71 14.96 -2.57 -9.69
C TYR A 71 15.65 -2.79 -8.34
N GLN A 72 16.63 -3.68 -8.32
CA GLN A 72 17.35 -4.01 -7.10
C GLN A 72 18.25 -2.87 -6.66
N LEU A 73 18.10 -2.42 -5.41
CA LEU A 73 18.91 -1.38 -4.78
C LEU A 73 20.00 -1.99 -3.88
N SER A 74 19.68 -3.12 -3.24
CA SER A 74 20.57 -3.86 -2.37
C SER A 74 20.20 -5.34 -2.36
N SER A 75 20.90 -6.18 -1.59
CA SER A 75 20.54 -7.58 -1.43
C SER A 75 19.12 -7.80 -0.89
N GLN A 76 18.54 -6.82 -0.21
CA GLN A 76 17.21 -6.91 0.42
C GLN A 76 16.22 -5.89 -0.10
N ASP A 77 16.70 -4.73 -0.56
CA ASP A 77 15.84 -3.60 -0.92
C ASP A 77 15.71 -3.47 -2.43
N TRP A 78 14.47 -3.29 -2.88
CA TRP A 78 14.12 -3.09 -4.27
C TRP A 78 13.31 -1.81 -4.42
N PHE A 79 13.65 -1.02 -5.42
CA PHE A 79 12.75 0.00 -5.93
C PHE A 79 11.58 -0.68 -6.63
N ASP A 80 10.39 -0.16 -6.43
CA ASP A 80 9.14 -0.69 -6.98
C ASP A 80 8.32 0.47 -7.52
N GLY A 81 8.50 0.76 -8.80
CA GLY A 81 7.69 1.73 -9.54
C GLY A 81 6.41 1.07 -10.01
N SER A 82 5.25 1.58 -9.59
CA SER A 82 3.95 0.98 -9.87
C SER A 82 3.05 1.94 -10.63
N ALA A 83 2.29 1.39 -11.59
CA ALA A 83 1.16 2.05 -12.21
C ALA A 83 -0.10 1.21 -12.00
N SER A 84 -1.16 1.80 -11.46
CA SER A 84 -2.39 1.06 -11.16
C SER A 84 -3.64 1.77 -11.67
N PHE A 85 -4.65 0.95 -11.95
CA PHE A 85 -5.98 1.37 -12.33
C PHE A 85 -7.01 0.66 -11.46
N VAL A 86 -7.87 1.44 -10.81
CA VAL A 86 -8.97 0.95 -9.97
C VAL A 86 -10.27 1.35 -10.62
N PHE A 87 -11.24 0.43 -10.73
CA PHE A 87 -12.53 0.67 -11.35
C PHE A 87 -13.61 -0.27 -10.82
N GLY A 88 -14.86 0.10 -11.00
CA GLY A 88 -15.99 -0.76 -10.73
C GLY A 88 -16.39 -0.83 -9.26
N GLY A 89 -16.62 0.31 -8.65
CA GLY A 89 -17.27 0.39 -7.34
C GLY A 89 -18.79 0.18 -7.43
N GLY A 90 -19.44 -0.01 -6.29
CA GLY A 90 -20.90 0.09 -6.16
C GLY A 90 -21.36 1.54 -6.25
N GLY A 91 -22.64 1.76 -6.57
CA GLY A 91 -23.21 3.09 -6.70
C GLY A 91 -23.02 3.94 -5.44
N ALA A 92 -22.81 5.25 -5.64
CA ALA A 92 -22.82 6.21 -4.55
C ALA A 92 -24.20 6.24 -3.91
N GLU A 93 -24.27 6.08 -2.61
CA GLU A 93 -25.49 6.33 -1.86
C GLU A 93 -25.45 7.75 -1.29
N CYS A 94 -26.29 8.62 -1.81
CA CYS A 94 -26.51 9.92 -1.23
C CYS A 94 -27.65 9.82 -0.21
N PHE A 95 -27.43 10.28 1.00
CA PHE A 95 -28.47 10.35 2.03
C PHE A 95 -28.54 11.77 2.62
N ARG A 96 -29.72 12.14 3.08
CA ARG A 96 -29.89 13.38 3.83
C ARG A 96 -29.54 13.13 5.29
N ASP A 97 -28.68 13.98 5.82
CA ASP A 97 -28.40 13.97 7.25
C ASP A 97 -29.51 14.67 8.04
N ARG A 98 -29.36 14.73 9.37
CA ARG A 98 -30.32 15.41 10.25
C ARG A 98 -30.38 16.92 10.07
N SER A 99 -29.43 17.50 9.37
CA SER A 99 -29.36 18.93 9.02
C SER A 99 -29.94 19.23 7.64
N ASP A 100 -30.56 18.22 7.00
CA ASP A 100 -31.08 18.28 5.63
C ASP A 100 -30.00 18.48 4.55
N ALA A 101 -28.72 18.33 4.93
CA ALA A 101 -27.63 18.33 3.99
C ALA A 101 -27.55 16.98 3.28
N VAL A 102 -27.35 17.00 1.95
CA VAL A 102 -27.10 15.79 1.17
C VAL A 102 -25.66 15.39 1.35
N LEU A 103 -25.44 14.26 2.00
CA LEU A 103 -24.15 13.61 2.14
C LEU A 103 -24.10 12.42 1.18
N CYS A 104 -23.12 12.41 0.30
CA CYS A 104 -22.87 11.28 -0.61
C CYS A 104 -21.69 10.48 -0.10
N ASP A 105 -21.88 9.18 0.10
CA ASP A 105 -20.79 8.24 0.42
C ASP A 105 -20.27 7.63 -0.89
N HIS A 106 -19.07 8.02 -1.26
CA HIS A 106 -18.42 7.57 -2.49
C HIS A 106 -17.52 6.34 -2.27
N GLY A 107 -17.56 5.71 -1.13
CA GLY A 107 -16.62 4.68 -0.70
C GLY A 107 -16.47 3.47 -1.63
N LEU A 108 -17.54 3.14 -2.34
CA LEU A 108 -17.58 2.14 -3.41
C LEU A 108 -18.26 2.72 -4.65
N ALA A 109 -18.26 4.04 -4.78
CA ALA A 109 -18.92 4.75 -5.85
C ALA A 109 -18.42 4.34 -7.22
N ASP A 110 -19.31 4.39 -8.19
CA ASP A 110 -18.99 4.22 -9.59
C ASP A 110 -17.97 5.27 -10.04
N GLY A 111 -16.79 4.83 -10.33
CA GLY A 111 -15.67 5.70 -10.65
C GLY A 111 -14.40 4.94 -10.97
N TYR A 112 -13.35 5.70 -11.16
CA TYR A 112 -12.03 5.11 -11.37
C TYR A 112 -10.93 5.95 -10.72
N ALA A 113 -9.82 5.30 -10.43
CA ALA A 113 -8.58 5.95 -10.06
C ALA A 113 -7.45 5.45 -10.96
N VAL A 114 -6.62 6.37 -11.42
CA VAL A 114 -5.33 6.07 -12.08
C VAL A 114 -4.25 6.59 -11.18
N GLU A 115 -3.29 5.75 -10.85
CA GLU A 115 -2.23 6.08 -9.92
C GLU A 115 -0.87 5.66 -10.47
N VAL A 116 0.14 6.48 -10.21
CA VAL A 116 1.55 6.11 -10.31
C VAL A 116 2.19 6.30 -8.95
N SER A 117 3.03 5.32 -8.55
CA SER A 117 3.70 5.37 -7.25
C SER A 117 5.13 4.89 -7.33
N ALA A 118 5.94 5.39 -6.41
CA ALA A 118 7.32 5.00 -6.19
C ALA A 118 7.43 4.42 -4.76
N ASN A 119 7.83 3.17 -4.68
CA ASN A 119 7.86 2.43 -3.44
C ASN A 119 9.24 1.80 -3.23
N VAL A 120 9.51 1.40 -2.01
CA VAL A 120 10.60 0.51 -1.66
C VAL A 120 9.99 -0.77 -1.12
N ARG A 121 10.45 -1.88 -1.65
CA ARG A 121 10.11 -3.23 -1.21
C ARG A 121 11.33 -3.83 -0.53
N ARG A 122 11.18 -4.19 0.75
CA ARG A 122 12.24 -4.84 1.52
C ARG A 122 11.89 -6.29 1.76
N PHE A 123 12.73 -7.19 1.29
CA PHE A 123 12.61 -8.63 1.53
C PHE A 123 13.25 -9.01 2.86
N PHE A 124 12.60 -9.91 3.57
CA PHE A 124 13.12 -10.51 4.78
C PHE A 124 13.68 -11.92 4.49
N ALA A 125 14.44 -12.45 5.43
CA ALA A 125 14.93 -13.80 5.32
C ALA A 125 13.76 -14.78 5.15
N GLY A 126 13.84 -15.58 4.09
CA GLY A 126 12.88 -16.62 3.74
C GLY A 126 13.58 -17.92 3.50
N ASP A 127 12.86 -18.90 3.01
CA ASP A 127 13.45 -20.13 2.45
C ASP A 127 13.69 -19.98 0.94
N ASP A 128 14.18 -21.03 0.28
CA ASP A 128 14.54 -20.99 -1.15
C ASP A 128 13.38 -20.59 -2.08
N ARG A 129 12.15 -20.66 -1.61
CA ARG A 129 10.97 -20.40 -2.44
C ARG A 129 10.08 -19.26 -1.92
N PHE A 130 10.12 -19.01 -0.62
CA PHE A 130 9.17 -18.13 0.07
C PHE A 130 9.87 -16.92 0.66
N TRP A 131 9.57 -15.74 0.14
CA TRP A 131 10.19 -14.48 0.51
C TRP A 131 9.14 -13.48 0.98
N PRO A 132 8.97 -13.30 2.30
CA PRO A 132 8.13 -12.24 2.82
C PRO A 132 8.77 -10.88 2.59
N PHE A 133 7.94 -9.87 2.37
CA PHE A 133 8.42 -8.49 2.19
C PHE A 133 7.49 -7.48 2.85
N ALA A 134 8.07 -6.32 3.20
CA ALA A 134 7.35 -5.09 3.47
C ALA A 134 7.49 -4.14 2.28
N ARG A 135 6.49 -3.29 2.08
CA ARG A 135 6.45 -2.27 1.03
C ARG A 135 6.00 -0.95 1.62
N ALA A 136 6.68 0.14 1.27
CA ALA A 136 6.25 1.48 1.62
C ALA A 136 6.58 2.44 0.48
N GLY A 137 5.74 3.45 0.25
CA GLY A 137 5.99 4.41 -0.82
C GLY A 137 4.94 5.50 -0.92
N LEU A 138 5.11 6.35 -1.92
CA LEU A 138 4.27 7.50 -2.19
C LEU A 138 3.78 7.46 -3.62
N GLY A 139 2.56 7.94 -3.84
CA GLY A 139 1.96 8.00 -5.15
C GLY A 139 1.32 9.36 -5.47
N VAL A 140 0.91 9.46 -6.71
CA VAL A 140 0.00 10.49 -7.21
C VAL A 140 -1.11 9.80 -7.96
N ALA A 141 -2.34 10.11 -7.62
CA ALA A 141 -3.52 9.53 -8.26
C ALA A 141 -4.48 10.60 -8.77
N VAL A 142 -5.10 10.30 -9.90
CA VAL A 142 -6.29 11.02 -10.38
C VAL A 142 -7.48 10.14 -10.07
N VAL A 143 -8.43 10.68 -9.32
CA VAL A 143 -9.65 9.98 -8.93
C VAL A 143 -10.85 10.66 -9.57
N ARG A 144 -11.75 9.90 -10.16
CA ARG A 144 -12.99 10.40 -10.72
C ARG A 144 -14.16 9.54 -10.24
N PHE A 145 -15.18 10.21 -9.72
CA PHE A 145 -16.46 9.63 -9.38
C PHE A 145 -17.46 9.97 -10.49
N ALA A 146 -18.03 8.93 -11.12
CA ALA A 146 -18.81 9.10 -12.35
C ALA A 146 -20.16 9.75 -12.08
N ASP A 147 -20.84 9.36 -11.00
CA ASP A 147 -22.20 9.79 -10.68
C ASP A 147 -22.29 11.31 -10.40
N ASP A 148 -21.26 11.86 -9.75
CA ASP A 148 -21.22 13.28 -9.39
C ASP A 148 -20.40 14.12 -10.37
N GLY A 149 -19.70 13.50 -11.32
CA GLY A 149 -18.79 14.17 -12.23
C GLY A 149 -17.58 14.82 -11.53
N ILE A 150 -17.30 14.40 -10.28
CA ILE A 150 -16.24 14.97 -9.45
C ILE A 150 -14.90 14.33 -9.82
N THR A 151 -13.91 15.19 -10.06
CA THR A 151 -12.52 14.74 -10.29
C THR A 151 -11.62 15.34 -9.23
N GLY A 152 -10.67 14.56 -8.76
CA GLY A 152 -9.69 14.98 -7.76
C GLY A 152 -8.30 14.45 -8.03
N ILE A 153 -7.34 15.04 -7.33
CA ILE A 153 -5.96 14.57 -7.26
C ILE A 153 -5.71 14.11 -5.83
N ALA A 154 -5.09 12.94 -5.69
CA ALA A 154 -4.73 12.38 -4.40
C ALA A 154 -3.23 12.11 -4.33
N PHE A 155 -2.71 12.15 -3.12
CA PHE A 155 -1.32 11.85 -2.77
C PHE A 155 -1.31 10.70 -1.76
N PRO A 156 -1.43 9.45 -2.23
CA PRO A 156 -1.44 8.29 -1.37
C PRO A 156 -0.04 7.97 -0.83
N LEU A 157 0.01 7.59 0.44
CA LEU A 157 1.10 6.88 1.10
C LEU A 157 0.68 5.41 1.18
N HIS A 158 1.48 4.53 0.63
CA HIS A 158 1.30 3.08 0.67
C HIS A 158 2.15 2.47 1.76
N VAL A 159 1.56 1.65 2.61
CA VAL A 159 2.26 0.83 3.59
C VAL A 159 1.65 -0.55 3.57
N GLY A 160 2.45 -1.54 3.33
CA GLY A 160 1.94 -2.90 3.21
C GLY A 160 3.03 -3.95 3.24
N GLY A 161 2.67 -5.13 2.81
CA GLY A 161 3.60 -6.24 2.70
C GLY A 161 2.94 -7.42 2.02
N GLY A 162 3.74 -8.44 1.83
CA GLY A 162 3.28 -9.60 1.11
C GLY A 162 4.30 -10.73 1.12
N VAL A 163 4.08 -11.62 0.19
CA VAL A 163 4.88 -12.81 0.01
C VAL A 163 5.16 -12.99 -1.46
N ARG A 164 6.41 -13.26 -1.78
CA ARG A 164 6.88 -13.71 -3.08
C ARG A 164 7.18 -15.20 -3.03
N VAL A 165 6.60 -15.98 -3.91
CA VAL A 165 6.80 -17.42 -4.02
C VAL A 165 7.41 -17.73 -5.38
N SER A 166 8.66 -18.19 -5.41
CA SER A 166 9.34 -18.60 -6.65
C SER A 166 8.74 -19.91 -7.16
N VAL A 167 8.17 -19.91 -8.37
CA VAL A 167 7.52 -21.08 -8.98
C VAL A 167 8.35 -21.72 -10.09
N ALA A 168 9.19 -20.92 -10.76
CA ALA A 168 10.14 -21.36 -11.75
C ALA A 168 11.34 -20.39 -11.78
N GLU A 169 12.38 -20.75 -12.52
CA GLU A 169 13.49 -19.83 -12.75
C GLU A 169 12.98 -18.54 -13.41
N GLY A 170 13.30 -17.39 -12.79
CA GLY A 170 12.86 -16.08 -13.25
C GLY A 170 11.37 -15.78 -13.09
N VAL A 171 10.55 -16.68 -12.51
CA VAL A 171 9.10 -16.48 -12.35
C VAL A 171 8.68 -16.67 -10.90
N ALA A 172 7.95 -15.70 -10.37
CA ALA A 172 7.38 -15.77 -9.03
C ALA A 172 5.91 -15.36 -9.03
N ILE A 173 5.17 -15.89 -8.08
CA ILE A 173 3.83 -15.42 -7.71
C ILE A 173 3.97 -14.51 -6.50
N VAL A 174 3.26 -13.38 -6.52
CA VAL A 174 3.29 -12.39 -5.46
C VAL A 174 1.88 -12.18 -4.93
N GLY A 175 1.70 -12.26 -3.62
CA GLY A 175 0.48 -11.87 -2.93
C GLY A 175 0.79 -10.74 -1.98
N GLN A 176 0.00 -9.67 -1.97
CA GLN A 176 0.23 -8.52 -1.11
C GLN A 176 -1.05 -7.88 -0.59
N ALA A 177 -0.93 -7.25 0.57
CA ALA A 177 -1.95 -6.39 1.15
C ALA A 177 -1.31 -5.06 1.51
N GLU A 178 -2.05 -3.97 1.31
CA GLU A 178 -1.57 -2.63 1.59
C GLU A 178 -2.64 -1.75 2.21
N LEU A 179 -2.21 -0.86 3.08
CA LEU A 179 -2.97 0.27 3.61
C LEU A 179 -2.59 1.51 2.79
N VAL A 180 -3.59 2.23 2.34
CA VAL A 180 -3.44 3.49 1.62
C VAL A 180 -3.89 4.61 2.54
N LEU A 181 -3.00 5.52 2.85
CA LEU A 181 -3.23 6.71 3.65
C LEU A 181 -2.87 7.93 2.81
N GLY A 182 -3.57 9.05 2.95
CA GLY A 182 -3.18 10.22 2.16
C GLY A 182 -4.11 11.40 2.29
N LEU A 183 -3.93 12.30 1.35
CA LEU A 183 -4.78 13.48 1.19
C LEU A 183 -5.26 13.54 -0.26
N ALA A 184 -6.53 13.84 -0.43
CA ALA A 184 -7.13 14.06 -1.73
C ALA A 184 -7.75 15.47 -1.80
N ARG A 185 -7.73 16.07 -2.98
CA ARG A 185 -8.40 17.34 -3.25
C ARG A 185 -9.28 17.20 -4.47
N PHE A 186 -10.55 17.46 -4.30
CA PHE A 186 -11.57 17.36 -5.35
C PHE A 186 -11.96 18.73 -5.88
N SER A 187 -12.44 18.78 -7.14
CA SER A 187 -12.82 20.01 -7.83
C SER A 187 -13.92 20.80 -7.12
N ASN A 188 -14.83 20.12 -6.43
CA ASN A 188 -15.98 20.71 -5.74
C ASN A 188 -15.89 20.61 -4.20
N GLY A 189 -14.74 20.17 -3.67
CA GLY A 189 -14.55 19.97 -2.24
C GLY A 189 -14.08 21.23 -1.51
N PRO A 190 -14.31 21.31 -0.20
CA PRO A 190 -13.93 22.45 0.63
C PRO A 190 -12.42 22.58 0.86
N GLY A 191 -11.62 21.63 0.42
CA GLY A 191 -10.17 21.62 0.64
C GLY A 191 -9.54 20.24 0.45
N ALA A 192 -8.48 19.97 1.18
CA ALA A 192 -7.86 18.64 1.23
C ALA A 192 -8.64 17.74 2.21
N GLU A 193 -8.97 16.56 1.76
CA GLU A 193 -9.70 15.54 2.52
C GLU A 193 -8.80 14.33 2.80
N PRO A 194 -8.89 13.70 4.00
CA PRO A 194 -8.11 12.53 4.31
C PRO A 194 -8.53 11.34 3.43
N GLN A 195 -7.54 10.60 2.96
CA GLN A 195 -7.71 9.38 2.19
C GLN A 195 -7.38 8.17 3.05
N LEU A 196 -8.23 7.16 3.00
CA LEU A 196 -8.03 5.87 3.66
C LEU A 196 -8.53 4.77 2.73
N GLY A 197 -7.72 3.75 2.52
CA GLY A 197 -8.08 2.59 1.72
C GLY A 197 -7.30 1.35 2.11
N LEU A 198 -7.78 0.21 1.67
CA LEU A 198 -7.14 -1.10 1.79
C LEU A 198 -7.08 -1.73 0.40
N GLY A 199 -5.95 -2.35 0.08
CA GLY A 199 -5.76 -3.10 -1.14
C GLY A 199 -5.30 -4.52 -0.85
N VAL A 200 -5.82 -5.48 -1.60
CA VAL A 200 -5.31 -6.86 -1.62
C VAL A 200 -5.16 -7.27 -3.07
N SER A 201 -4.01 -7.77 -3.44
CA SER A 201 -3.74 -8.20 -4.81
C SER A 201 -2.85 -9.43 -4.88
N ALA A 202 -2.94 -10.13 -6.00
CA ALA A 202 -2.04 -11.21 -6.36
C ALA A 202 -1.62 -11.05 -7.81
N GLY A 203 -0.41 -11.51 -8.13
CA GLY A 203 0.14 -11.33 -9.46
C GLY A 203 1.32 -12.24 -9.76
N ALA A 204 1.90 -12.05 -10.94
CA ALA A 204 3.10 -12.71 -11.39
C ALA A 204 4.21 -11.69 -11.60
N GLU A 205 5.41 -12.09 -11.21
CA GLU A 205 6.65 -11.33 -11.35
C GLU A 205 7.60 -12.12 -12.25
N PHE A 206 8.22 -11.43 -13.22
CA PHE A 206 9.14 -11.97 -14.19
C PHE A 206 10.46 -11.22 -14.08
N ARG A 207 11.53 -11.94 -13.81
CA ARG A 207 12.90 -11.41 -13.81
C ARG A 207 13.36 -11.18 -15.26
N LEU A 208 14.06 -10.08 -15.50
CA LEU A 208 14.55 -9.68 -16.82
C LEU A 208 16.01 -10.10 -17.02
#